data_b9cfaab1ce6f7a4e58d95506f4f441fa
#
_entry.id   b9cfaab1ce6f7a4e58d95506f4f441fa
#
_cell.length_a   1.000
_cell.length_b   1.000
_cell.length_c   1.000
_cell.angle_alpha   90.00
_cell.angle_beta   90.00
_cell.angle_gamma   90.00
#
_symmetry.space_group_name_H-M   'P 1'
#
loop_
_entity.id
_entity.type
_entity.pdbx_description
1 polymer ?
#
loop_
_entity_poly.entity_id
_entity_poly.type
_entity_poly.pdbx_seq_one_letter_code
_entity_poly.pdbx_strand_id
1 'polypeptide(L)'
;LSFDGPESGEDAENPNPFADYRLMATFTKGDQKFTVPGFYAADGNAAETSATSGNIWRVHFTPPDEGRWKYTVSFRTGTEIAVNTTEDAGSPVPPMDGSSGSFTVRPTDKSGRDFRARGMLQYVGGHYMQEAETGDYFIKGGVDSPENLLGYEDFDGTYDREGHVSDYLHHYSPHIRDWQTGDPTWQHGKGKGIIGVINYLSDVGINSMYFLTQNVNGDGDDTWPWTANDKVRQFDVSKLAQWEIVFSHMQRKGLMMHVVHQEQENDQYLNGGDLGFERKLYYKELIARFAHHPALVWNMGEENTNTDAQRKAFAAYIREVDPYDHPIVVHTYPGDIEAVYSALLDNPNVDGTSFQINNRGDLIVHDILTTWYDRSEAAVKPWLINFDEIHPHTHGLRPDAVDPDHDARRKYDLWAAYMAGACGMEWYCGSEADLPAEEKASSNRDRTLENFRTRENMWVQTRIARDFFKTLPVQNMRHHDELTSDGLCFADPGKIYVVYLLDGGSAALDLGSSETSYTVCWYDPKKGAEYLTGSVKSIAGPGKQSLGQPPHSPNQDWTEKKKKR
;
A
#
# COMPACT_ATOMS: atom_id res chain seq x y z
N LEU A 1 0.73 5.54 24.33
CA LEU A 1 0.31 6.02 25.66
C LEU A 1 -1.15 5.60 25.91
N SER A 2 -1.46 5.16 27.12
CA SER A 2 -2.83 4.88 27.56
C SER A 2 -3.15 5.73 28.77
N PHE A 3 -4.40 6.17 28.86
CA PHE A 3 -4.88 7.11 29.87
C PHE A 3 -6.23 6.67 30.41
N ASP A 4 -6.46 6.86 31.72
CA ASP A 4 -7.77 6.73 32.34
C ASP A 4 -8.54 8.04 32.10
N GLY A 5 -9.57 8.00 31.27
CA GLY A 5 -10.42 9.13 30.91
C GLY A 5 -11.88 8.93 31.36
N PRO A 6 -12.80 9.65 30.74
CA PRO A 6 -14.22 9.42 30.97
C PRO A 6 -14.63 8.00 30.59
N GLU A 7 -15.42 7.36 31.44
CA GLU A 7 -16.08 6.09 31.11
C GLU A 7 -17.11 6.32 30.00
N SER A 8 -17.12 5.46 29.00
CA SER A 8 -18.03 5.54 27.85
C SER A 8 -18.29 4.16 27.26
N GLY A 9 -19.13 4.09 26.24
CA GLY A 9 -19.39 2.90 25.44
C GLY A 9 -19.42 3.26 23.96
N GLU A 10 -19.11 2.29 23.09
CA GLU A 10 -19.09 2.51 21.64
C GLU A 10 -20.46 2.89 21.07
N ASP A 11 -21.56 2.47 21.74
CA ASP A 11 -22.94 2.82 21.38
C ASP A 11 -23.45 4.10 22.06
N ALA A 12 -22.63 4.79 22.87
CA ALA A 12 -23.03 6.00 23.55
C ALA A 12 -23.27 7.15 22.56
N GLU A 13 -24.44 7.81 22.67
CA GLU A 13 -24.83 8.88 21.75
C GLU A 13 -24.54 10.28 22.31
N ASN A 14 -24.57 10.44 23.65
CA ASN A 14 -24.42 11.75 24.28
C ASN A 14 -23.84 11.64 25.71
N PRO A 15 -22.55 11.93 25.92
CA PRO A 15 -21.57 12.22 24.87
C PRO A 15 -21.12 10.98 24.09
N ASN A 16 -20.99 11.13 22.79
CA ASN A 16 -20.42 10.08 21.92
C ASN A 16 -18.88 10.08 22.05
N PRO A 17 -18.22 8.94 22.38
CA PRO A 17 -16.78 8.92 22.62
C PRO A 17 -15.95 9.28 21.39
N PHE A 18 -16.46 9.04 20.19
CA PHE A 18 -15.76 9.31 18.94
C PHE A 18 -16.00 10.74 18.42
N ALA A 19 -17.20 11.29 18.64
CA ALA A 19 -17.62 12.58 18.11
C ALA A 19 -17.39 13.75 19.10
N ASP A 20 -17.67 13.52 20.38
CA ASP A 20 -17.77 14.60 21.39
C ASP A 20 -16.54 14.72 22.30
N TYR A 21 -15.49 13.97 22.00
CA TYR A 21 -14.19 14.07 22.65
C TYR A 21 -13.08 14.23 21.63
N ARG A 22 -12.06 15.01 21.98
CA ARG A 22 -10.84 15.18 21.19
C ARG A 22 -9.63 15.01 22.09
N LEU A 23 -9.00 13.84 21.98
CA LEU A 23 -7.71 13.55 22.60
C LEU A 23 -6.60 13.82 21.57
N MET A 24 -5.61 14.63 21.97
CA MET A 24 -4.40 14.89 21.19
C MET A 24 -3.20 14.78 22.12
N ALA A 25 -2.08 14.24 21.63
CA ALA A 25 -0.82 14.30 22.35
C ALA A 25 0.26 14.96 21.45
N THR A 26 0.90 15.99 21.98
CA THR A 26 2.02 16.66 21.31
C THR A 26 3.32 16.12 21.85
N PHE A 27 4.09 15.44 20.99
CA PHE A 27 5.41 14.89 21.29
C PHE A 27 6.49 15.83 20.80
N THR A 28 7.53 16.07 21.64
CA THR A 28 8.61 16.98 21.31
C THR A 28 9.99 16.42 21.67
N LYS A 29 10.97 16.67 20.79
CA LYS A 29 12.39 16.40 21.02
C LYS A 29 13.23 17.41 20.23
N GLY A 30 13.95 18.32 20.92
CA GLY A 30 14.58 19.45 20.25
C GLY A 30 13.56 20.29 19.49
N ASP A 31 13.81 20.49 18.20
CA ASP A 31 12.91 21.24 17.31
C ASP A 31 11.81 20.39 16.67
N GLN A 32 11.84 19.06 16.89
CA GLN A 32 10.82 18.15 16.37
C GLN A 32 9.54 18.25 17.20
N LYS A 33 8.41 18.28 16.49
CA LYS A 33 7.08 18.32 17.10
C LYS A 33 6.11 17.50 16.28
N PHE A 34 5.42 16.55 16.94
CA PHE A 34 4.36 15.73 16.37
C PHE A 34 3.11 15.90 17.22
N THR A 35 2.00 16.30 16.62
CA THR A 35 0.70 16.38 17.29
C THR A 35 -0.16 15.23 16.78
N VAL A 36 -0.32 14.21 17.61
CA VAL A 36 -0.89 12.90 17.25
C VAL A 36 -2.31 12.80 17.82
N PRO A 37 -3.32 12.49 16.99
CA PRO A 37 -4.68 12.25 17.49
C PRO A 37 -4.75 10.94 18.29
N GLY A 38 -5.56 10.96 19.34
CA GLY A 38 -5.90 9.80 20.14
C GLY A 38 -7.31 9.30 19.86
N PHE A 39 -7.61 8.14 20.44
CA PHE A 39 -8.87 7.44 20.25
C PHE A 39 -9.38 6.77 21.54
N TYR A 40 -10.66 6.44 21.54
CA TYR A 40 -11.33 5.67 22.61
C TYR A 40 -11.00 4.17 22.45
N ALA A 41 -10.62 3.50 23.54
CA ALA A 41 -10.13 2.12 23.55
C ALA A 41 -10.86 1.19 24.54
N ALA A 42 -12.09 1.54 24.94
CA ALA A 42 -12.92 0.78 25.88
C ALA A 42 -12.15 0.38 27.15
N ASP A 43 -11.94 -0.92 27.40
CA ASP A 43 -11.16 -1.44 28.53
C ASP A 43 -9.64 -1.45 28.26
N GLY A 44 -9.19 -1.05 27.06
CA GLY A 44 -7.79 -1.08 26.63
C GLY A 44 -7.28 -2.45 26.19
N ASN A 45 -8.12 -3.49 26.22
CA ASN A 45 -7.81 -4.85 25.78
C ASN A 45 -8.93 -5.45 24.91
N ALA A 46 -9.70 -4.59 24.24
CA ALA A 46 -10.91 -4.97 23.52
C ALA A 46 -10.71 -6.06 22.46
N ALA A 47 -9.53 -6.17 21.86
CA ALA A 47 -9.23 -7.26 20.92
C ALA A 47 -9.41 -8.65 21.55
N GLU A 48 -9.10 -8.80 22.84
CA GLU A 48 -9.22 -10.07 23.59
C GLU A 48 -10.56 -10.20 24.33
N THR A 49 -11.11 -9.08 24.82
CA THR A 49 -12.25 -9.08 25.72
C THR A 49 -13.58 -8.84 25.03
N SER A 50 -13.57 -8.38 23.76
CA SER A 50 -14.73 -7.84 23.05
C SER A 50 -15.43 -6.72 23.83
N ALA A 51 -14.68 -5.95 24.63
CA ALA A 51 -15.25 -4.88 25.44
C ALA A 51 -15.78 -3.75 24.57
N THR A 52 -17.06 -3.40 24.77
CA THR A 52 -17.75 -2.30 24.11
C THR A 52 -17.73 -1.02 24.94
N SER A 53 -17.27 -1.08 26.20
CA SER A 53 -17.25 0.03 27.14
C SER A 53 -16.03 0.00 28.06
N GLY A 54 -15.71 1.14 28.65
CA GLY A 54 -14.60 1.33 29.58
C GLY A 54 -14.14 2.78 29.64
N ASN A 55 -13.00 3.01 30.28
CA ASN A 55 -12.47 4.34 30.51
C ASN A 55 -11.07 4.56 29.90
N ILE A 56 -10.59 3.66 29.04
CA ILE A 56 -9.25 3.80 28.46
C ILE A 56 -9.29 4.59 27.16
N TRP A 57 -8.40 5.58 27.10
CA TRP A 57 -8.12 6.41 25.94
C TRP A 57 -6.66 6.23 25.54
N ARG A 58 -6.36 6.22 24.24
CA ARG A 58 -5.04 5.83 23.76
C ARG A 58 -4.50 6.76 22.69
N VAL A 59 -3.18 6.92 22.67
CA VAL A 59 -2.43 7.57 21.58
C VAL A 59 -1.33 6.62 21.15
N HIS A 60 -1.28 6.31 19.88
CA HIS A 60 -0.18 5.60 19.25
C HIS A 60 0.83 6.61 18.68
N PHE A 61 2.12 6.39 18.91
CA PHE A 61 3.17 7.26 18.39
C PHE A 61 4.39 6.44 18.02
N THR A 62 4.87 6.62 16.79
CA THR A 62 6.15 6.09 16.31
C THR A 62 7.15 7.24 16.26
N PRO A 63 8.07 7.32 17.24
CA PRO A 63 9.11 8.36 17.24
C PRO A 63 10.13 8.09 16.12
N PRO A 64 10.47 9.11 15.31
CA PRO A 64 11.45 8.95 14.24
C PRO A 64 12.89 8.82 14.72
N ASP A 65 13.18 9.22 15.97
CA ASP A 65 14.53 9.26 16.51
C ASP A 65 14.63 8.69 17.91
N GLU A 66 15.80 8.15 18.24
CA GLU A 66 16.19 7.75 19.60
C GLU A 66 16.33 8.93 20.55
N GLY A 67 16.37 8.64 21.85
CA GLY A 67 16.59 9.64 22.90
C GLY A 67 15.34 9.99 23.67
N ARG A 68 15.43 11.09 24.45
CA ARG A 68 14.35 11.48 25.36
C ARG A 68 13.32 12.35 24.67
N TRP A 69 12.10 11.86 24.61
CA TRP A 69 10.90 12.56 24.16
C TRP A 69 10.09 13.07 25.34
N LYS A 70 9.47 14.22 25.15
CA LYS A 70 8.46 14.77 26.08
C LYS A 70 7.11 14.75 25.39
N TYR A 71 6.04 14.69 26.17
CA TYR A 71 4.69 14.86 25.63
C TYR A 71 3.84 15.75 26.52
N THR A 72 2.87 16.41 25.91
CA THR A 72 1.75 17.11 26.56
C THR A 72 0.45 16.63 25.94
N VAL A 73 -0.59 16.53 26.77
CA VAL A 73 -1.91 16.04 26.35
C VAL A 73 -2.89 17.22 26.32
N SER A 74 -3.67 17.31 25.25
CA SER A 74 -4.87 18.10 25.17
C SER A 74 -6.06 17.15 25.08
N PHE A 75 -6.94 17.17 26.07
CA PHE A 75 -8.14 16.35 26.08
C PHE A 75 -9.36 17.22 26.31
N ARG A 76 -10.15 17.38 25.26
CA ARG A 76 -11.25 18.33 25.21
C ARG A 76 -12.58 17.62 24.95
N THR A 77 -13.67 18.19 25.42
CA THR A 77 -15.05 17.73 25.14
C THR A 77 -15.93 18.87 24.64
N GLY A 78 -16.88 18.51 23.79
CA GLY A 78 -17.86 19.42 23.20
C GLY A 78 -18.58 18.74 22.04
N THR A 79 -19.71 19.27 21.63
CA THR A 79 -20.47 18.68 20.51
C THR A 79 -19.61 18.64 19.22
N GLU A 80 -19.48 17.45 18.64
CA GLU A 80 -18.74 17.21 17.40
C GLU A 80 -17.28 17.75 17.38
N ILE A 81 -16.65 17.82 18.56
CA ILE A 81 -15.34 18.44 18.71
C ILE A 81 -14.22 17.58 18.10
N ALA A 82 -14.44 16.29 17.89
CA ALA A 82 -13.40 15.34 17.47
C ALA A 82 -12.66 15.77 16.20
N VAL A 83 -13.34 16.41 15.26
CA VAL A 83 -12.79 16.86 13.97
C VAL A 83 -12.47 18.36 13.93
N ASN A 84 -12.57 19.05 15.06
CA ASN A 84 -12.24 20.46 15.14
C ASN A 84 -10.73 20.63 15.37
N THR A 85 -10.03 21.27 14.44
CA THR A 85 -8.58 21.47 14.47
C THR A 85 -8.15 22.71 15.29
N THR A 86 -9.08 23.54 15.75
CA THR A 86 -8.77 24.69 16.60
C THR A 86 -8.29 24.23 17.98
N GLU A 87 -7.09 24.61 18.37
CA GLU A 87 -6.37 24.11 19.55
C GLU A 87 -7.21 24.20 20.84
N ASP A 88 -7.78 25.38 21.13
CA ASP A 88 -8.52 25.65 22.37
C ASP A 88 -10.03 25.39 22.30
N ALA A 89 -10.52 24.79 21.20
CA ALA A 89 -11.94 24.49 21.08
C ALA A 89 -12.41 23.47 22.13
N GLY A 90 -13.63 23.64 22.63
CA GLY A 90 -14.27 22.78 23.63
C GLY A 90 -13.83 23.05 25.07
N SER A 91 -14.33 22.23 26.00
CA SER A 91 -14.01 22.29 27.42
C SER A 91 -12.95 21.28 27.82
N PRO A 92 -12.00 21.60 28.72
CA PRO A 92 -11.00 20.64 29.18
C PRO A 92 -11.63 19.46 29.93
N VAL A 93 -11.05 18.27 29.77
CA VAL A 93 -11.41 17.04 30.49
C VAL A 93 -10.35 16.76 31.56
N PRO A 94 -10.60 17.17 32.84
CA PRO A 94 -9.63 16.90 33.91
C PRO A 94 -9.67 15.42 34.35
N PRO A 95 -8.55 14.87 34.87
CA PRO A 95 -7.26 15.51 35.06
C PRO A 95 -6.34 15.39 33.82
N MET A 96 -6.86 14.92 32.69
CA MET A 96 -6.10 14.55 31.53
C MET A 96 -5.62 15.75 30.74
N ASP A 97 -6.47 16.76 30.54
CA ASP A 97 -6.11 17.97 29.81
C ASP A 97 -4.96 18.69 30.52
N GLY A 98 -3.91 19.03 29.78
CA GLY A 98 -2.68 19.63 30.31
C GLY A 98 -1.72 18.65 30.98
N SER A 99 -2.02 17.37 31.07
CA SER A 99 -1.08 16.37 31.59
C SER A 99 0.15 16.25 30.69
N SER A 100 1.30 15.89 31.28
CA SER A 100 2.56 15.82 30.55
C SER A 100 3.46 14.72 31.11
N GLY A 101 4.43 14.29 30.32
CA GLY A 101 5.41 13.31 30.72
C GLY A 101 6.58 13.19 29.77
N SER A 102 7.38 12.18 29.97
CA SER A 102 8.51 11.87 29.08
C SER A 102 8.84 10.39 29.07
N PHE A 103 9.41 9.93 27.98
CA PHE A 103 9.95 8.57 27.83
C PHE A 103 11.25 8.61 27.03
N THR A 104 11.97 7.49 27.02
CA THR A 104 13.21 7.36 26.26
C THR A 104 13.07 6.28 25.22
N VAL A 105 13.30 6.66 23.97
CA VAL A 105 13.40 5.73 22.83
C VAL A 105 14.82 5.20 22.80
N ARG A 106 14.95 3.90 22.78
CA ARG A 106 16.23 3.18 22.68
C ARG A 106 16.49 2.74 21.26
N PRO A 107 17.74 2.41 20.89
CA PRO A 107 18.05 1.76 19.62
C PRO A 107 17.12 0.58 19.37
N THR A 108 16.66 0.43 18.13
CA THR A 108 15.79 -0.68 17.77
C THR A 108 16.51 -2.02 17.92
N ASP A 109 15.80 -3.01 18.44
CA ASP A 109 16.23 -4.40 18.48
C ASP A 109 15.65 -5.22 17.30
N LYS A 110 14.98 -4.56 16.38
CA LYS A 110 14.37 -5.16 15.20
C LYS A 110 15.39 -5.28 14.07
N SER A 111 15.12 -6.18 13.12
CA SER A 111 16.03 -6.46 12.01
C SER A 111 15.28 -6.98 10.79
N GLY A 112 15.97 -7.08 9.66
CA GLY A 112 15.48 -7.71 8.45
C GLY A 112 14.35 -6.93 7.78
N ARG A 113 13.19 -7.56 7.62
CA ARG A 113 12.03 -6.96 6.93
C ARG A 113 11.17 -6.08 7.83
N ASP A 114 11.30 -6.17 9.14
CA ASP A 114 10.52 -5.37 10.08
C ASP A 114 10.73 -3.88 9.83
N PHE A 115 9.67 -3.17 9.47
CA PHE A 115 9.76 -1.73 9.17
C PHE A 115 10.25 -0.89 10.36
N ARG A 116 10.11 -1.39 11.59
CA ARG A 116 10.68 -0.71 12.77
C ARG A 116 12.22 -0.73 12.81
N ALA A 117 12.85 -1.58 11.99
CA ALA A 117 14.30 -1.56 11.77
C ALA A 117 14.71 -0.67 10.59
N ARG A 118 13.75 -0.31 9.75
CA ARG A 118 13.97 0.40 8.49
C ARG A 118 13.54 1.87 8.56
N GLY A 119 12.76 2.21 9.60
CA GLY A 119 12.18 3.54 9.79
C GLY A 119 10.94 3.77 8.94
N MET A 120 10.45 5.01 8.97
CA MET A 120 9.30 5.42 8.18
C MET A 120 9.59 5.28 6.68
N LEU A 121 8.62 4.77 5.95
CA LEU A 121 8.61 4.77 4.51
C LEU A 121 8.05 6.11 4.02
N GLN A 122 8.91 6.95 3.47
CA GLN A 122 8.62 8.36 3.21
C GLN A 122 8.62 8.67 1.72
N TYR A 123 7.75 9.59 1.30
CA TYR A 123 7.90 10.30 0.05
C TYR A 123 9.02 11.35 0.20
N VAL A 124 10.03 11.28 -0.67
CA VAL A 124 11.23 12.13 -0.59
C VAL A 124 11.39 13.08 -1.78
N GLY A 125 10.28 13.38 -2.47
CA GLY A 125 10.29 14.32 -3.60
C GLY A 125 10.76 13.69 -4.92
N GLY A 126 10.66 12.38 -5.07
CA GLY A 126 11.00 11.63 -6.29
C GLY A 126 9.97 10.56 -6.59
N HIS A 127 10.26 9.71 -7.58
CA HIS A 127 9.33 8.65 -8.03
C HIS A 127 9.33 7.38 -7.16
N TYR A 128 10.13 7.35 -6.10
CA TYR A 128 10.25 6.20 -5.19
C TYR A 128 10.16 6.65 -3.74
N MET A 129 9.52 5.85 -2.91
CA MET A 129 9.59 5.99 -1.46
C MET A 129 10.96 5.56 -0.93
N GLN A 130 11.37 6.13 0.19
CA GLN A 130 12.65 5.82 0.85
C GLN A 130 12.42 5.43 2.30
N GLU A 131 13.13 4.41 2.75
CA GLU A 131 13.17 3.99 4.15
C GLU A 131 14.07 4.94 4.95
N ALA A 132 13.53 5.58 5.98
CA ALA A 132 14.22 6.68 6.67
C ALA A 132 15.53 6.27 7.37
N GLU A 133 15.62 5.04 7.90
CA GLU A 133 16.80 4.58 8.64
C GLU A 133 17.87 3.97 7.72
N THR A 134 17.47 3.23 6.68
CA THR A 134 18.42 2.55 5.79
C THR A 134 18.83 3.42 4.61
N GLY A 135 18.00 4.36 4.21
CA GLY A 135 18.15 5.14 2.99
C GLY A 135 17.87 4.35 1.71
N ASP A 136 17.41 3.10 1.82
CA ASP A 136 17.08 2.26 0.68
C ASP A 136 15.77 2.72 0.03
N TYR A 137 15.71 2.64 -1.31
CA TYR A 137 14.47 2.90 -2.03
C TYR A 137 13.59 1.67 -2.07
N PHE A 138 12.32 1.89 -1.80
CA PHE A 138 11.32 0.83 -1.75
C PHE A 138 10.77 0.53 -3.14
N ILE A 139 10.94 -0.71 -3.59
CA ILE A 139 10.34 -1.23 -4.81
C ILE A 139 9.13 -2.06 -4.40
N LYS A 140 7.94 -1.54 -4.66
CA LYS A 140 6.67 -2.19 -4.32
C LYS A 140 6.40 -3.37 -5.26
N GLY A 141 6.02 -4.52 -4.72
CA GLY A 141 5.49 -5.66 -5.45
C GLY A 141 4.53 -6.40 -4.54
N GLY A 142 3.25 -6.16 -4.73
CA GLY A 142 2.20 -6.52 -3.79
C GLY A 142 1.04 -7.27 -4.41
N VAL A 143 0.00 -7.38 -3.64
CA VAL A 143 -1.30 -7.94 -4.03
C VAL A 143 -2.40 -6.91 -3.78
N ASP A 144 -3.31 -6.84 -4.73
CA ASP A 144 -4.53 -6.06 -4.74
C ASP A 144 -5.73 -7.01 -4.77
N SER A 145 -5.65 -8.06 -3.99
CA SER A 145 -6.73 -9.04 -3.82
C SER A 145 -6.49 -9.87 -2.57
N PRO A 146 -7.54 -10.16 -1.81
CA PRO A 146 -8.89 -9.64 -2.02
C PRO A 146 -8.99 -8.20 -1.51
N GLU A 147 -9.70 -7.34 -2.22
CA GLU A 147 -9.96 -5.96 -1.81
C GLU A 147 -10.71 -5.92 -0.48
N ASN A 148 -11.63 -6.85 -0.26
CA ASN A 148 -12.34 -7.08 1.00
C ASN A 148 -11.55 -7.92 2.03
N LEU A 149 -10.20 -7.84 2.02
CA LEU A 149 -9.32 -8.58 2.96
C LEU A 149 -9.82 -8.58 4.40
N LEU A 150 -10.38 -7.48 4.86
CA LEU A 150 -10.86 -7.27 6.22
C LEU A 150 -12.29 -7.78 6.45
N GLY A 151 -12.98 -8.30 5.45
CA GLY A 151 -14.20 -9.08 5.57
C GLY A 151 -13.89 -10.49 6.09
N TYR A 152 -13.32 -10.58 7.29
CA TYR A 152 -12.79 -11.82 7.86
C TYR A 152 -13.62 -12.27 9.07
N GLU A 153 -14.02 -13.55 9.09
CA GLU A 153 -14.99 -14.10 10.06
C GLU A 153 -14.59 -13.96 11.53
N ASP A 154 -13.27 -13.97 11.81
CA ASP A 154 -12.77 -13.91 13.18
C ASP A 154 -12.75 -12.49 13.78
N PHE A 155 -13.02 -11.44 12.99
CA PHE A 155 -13.16 -10.09 13.53
C PHE A 155 -14.54 -9.89 14.18
N ASP A 156 -14.56 -9.31 15.37
CA ASP A 156 -15.79 -8.98 16.07
C ASP A 156 -16.68 -8.05 15.23
N GLY A 157 -18.00 -8.20 15.32
CA GLY A 157 -18.97 -7.38 14.60
C GLY A 157 -18.90 -7.45 13.07
N THR A 158 -18.11 -8.37 12.50
CA THR A 158 -18.05 -8.63 11.05
C THR A 158 -19.04 -9.74 10.70
N TYR A 159 -19.88 -9.52 9.70
CA TYR A 159 -20.88 -10.48 9.27
C TYR A 159 -21.15 -10.31 7.77
N ASP A 160 -21.46 -11.42 7.11
CA ASP A 160 -21.93 -11.46 5.72
C ASP A 160 -23.31 -10.79 5.66
N ARG A 161 -23.35 -9.65 5.00
CA ARG A 161 -24.52 -8.78 5.00
C ARG A 161 -25.64 -9.29 4.11
N GLU A 162 -25.31 -9.81 2.96
CA GLU A 162 -26.28 -10.20 1.93
C GLU A 162 -26.32 -11.71 1.66
N GLY A 163 -25.34 -12.47 2.15
CA GLY A 163 -25.29 -13.92 1.99
C GLY A 163 -25.01 -14.39 0.57
N HIS A 164 -24.23 -13.62 -0.19
CA HIS A 164 -23.87 -13.96 -1.55
C HIS A 164 -22.77 -15.04 -1.60
N VAL A 165 -22.90 -15.98 -2.53
CA VAL A 165 -21.89 -17.05 -2.71
C VAL A 165 -20.61 -16.56 -3.40
N SER A 166 -20.59 -15.33 -3.91
CA SER A 166 -19.49 -14.74 -4.63
C SER A 166 -18.69 -13.72 -3.82
N ASP A 167 -19.13 -13.39 -2.59
CA ASP A 167 -18.55 -12.41 -1.70
C ASP A 167 -18.87 -12.73 -0.24
N TYR A 168 -18.52 -13.91 0.21
CA TYR A 168 -18.68 -14.35 1.59
C TYR A 168 -17.48 -13.91 2.45
N LEU A 169 -17.67 -13.94 3.77
CA LEU A 169 -16.57 -13.68 4.71
C LEU A 169 -15.40 -14.63 4.49
N HIS A 170 -14.21 -14.07 4.49
CA HIS A 170 -12.98 -14.84 4.40
C HIS A 170 -12.71 -15.65 5.66
N HIS A 171 -12.20 -16.85 5.48
CA HIS A 171 -11.73 -17.76 6.52
C HIS A 171 -10.21 -17.94 6.47
N TYR A 172 -9.61 -17.78 5.29
CA TYR A 172 -8.19 -18.05 4.99
C TYR A 172 -7.71 -19.40 5.52
N SER A 173 -8.59 -20.39 5.54
CA SER A 173 -8.33 -21.74 6.08
C SER A 173 -7.09 -22.40 5.48
N PRO A 174 -6.76 -22.26 4.17
CA PRO A 174 -5.53 -22.81 3.60
C PRO A 174 -4.24 -22.25 4.20
N HIS A 175 -4.30 -21.07 4.86
CA HIS A 175 -3.19 -20.38 5.46
C HIS A 175 -3.05 -20.55 6.97
N ILE A 176 -3.97 -21.24 7.66
CA ILE A 176 -3.82 -21.60 9.07
C ILE A 176 -2.51 -22.36 9.34
N ARG A 177 -2.06 -23.17 8.38
CA ARG A 177 -0.78 -23.90 8.45
C ARG A 177 0.47 -23.02 8.40
N ASP A 178 0.34 -21.76 7.97
CA ASP A 178 1.44 -20.80 7.88
C ASP A 178 1.57 -19.97 9.16
N TRP A 179 0.57 -20.02 10.02
CA TRP A 179 0.69 -19.48 11.37
C TRP A 179 1.74 -20.26 12.15
N GLN A 180 2.65 -19.56 12.81
CA GLN A 180 3.75 -20.15 13.57
C GLN A 180 3.56 -19.89 15.07
N THR A 181 4.07 -20.81 15.90
CA THR A 181 4.04 -20.63 17.36
C THR A 181 4.74 -19.34 17.75
N GLY A 182 4.01 -18.44 18.41
CA GLY A 182 4.48 -17.11 18.80
C GLY A 182 3.97 -15.98 17.93
N ASP A 183 3.32 -16.29 16.80
CA ASP A 183 2.58 -15.29 16.04
C ASP A 183 1.31 -14.86 16.80
N PRO A 184 0.82 -13.63 16.54
CA PRO A 184 -0.34 -13.12 17.25
C PRO A 184 -1.61 -13.91 16.92
N THR A 185 -2.51 -13.89 17.88
CA THR A 185 -3.91 -14.33 17.78
C THR A 185 -4.70 -13.46 18.75
N TRP A 186 -6.02 -13.60 18.74
CA TRP A 186 -6.90 -12.98 19.72
C TRP A 186 -7.98 -13.98 20.16
N GLN A 187 -8.67 -13.70 21.27
CA GLN A 187 -9.82 -14.46 21.78
C GLN A 187 -9.64 -15.98 21.67
N HIS A 188 -8.66 -16.53 22.39
CA HIS A 188 -8.40 -17.98 22.43
C HIS A 188 -7.92 -18.61 21.12
N GLY A 189 -7.29 -17.83 20.25
CA GLY A 189 -6.60 -18.35 19.05
C GLY A 189 -7.30 -18.10 17.73
N LYS A 190 -8.22 -17.15 17.69
CA LYS A 190 -8.73 -16.56 16.45
C LYS A 190 -7.63 -15.83 15.68
N GLY A 191 -7.85 -15.61 14.38
CA GLY A 191 -6.96 -14.82 13.52
C GLY A 191 -5.87 -15.63 12.81
N LYS A 192 -5.74 -16.93 13.06
CA LYS A 192 -4.66 -17.73 12.45
C LYS A 192 -4.68 -17.75 10.94
N GLY A 193 -5.85 -17.65 10.32
CA GLY A 193 -5.99 -17.62 8.86
C GLY A 193 -5.33 -16.39 8.27
N ILE A 194 -5.77 -15.20 8.65
CA ILE A 194 -5.24 -13.94 8.12
C ILE A 194 -3.77 -13.69 8.51
N ILE A 195 -3.35 -14.04 9.73
CA ILE A 195 -1.95 -13.99 10.15
C ILE A 195 -1.09 -14.95 9.31
N GLY A 196 -1.62 -16.13 8.99
CA GLY A 196 -0.98 -17.08 8.08
C GLY A 196 -0.84 -16.56 6.66
N VAL A 197 -1.83 -15.83 6.12
CA VAL A 197 -1.74 -15.13 4.83
C VAL A 197 -0.53 -14.18 4.82
N ILE A 198 -0.41 -13.34 5.85
CA ILE A 198 0.68 -12.36 5.97
C ILE A 198 2.04 -13.08 6.02
N ASN A 199 2.15 -14.17 6.77
CA ASN A 199 3.37 -14.98 6.81
C ASN A 199 3.73 -15.51 5.42
N TYR A 200 2.77 -16.16 4.76
CA TYR A 200 2.99 -16.74 3.45
C TYR A 200 3.42 -15.71 2.42
N LEU A 201 2.70 -14.59 2.29
CA LEU A 201 3.03 -13.52 1.35
C LEU A 201 4.41 -12.92 1.61
N SER A 202 4.74 -12.67 2.87
CA SER A 202 6.09 -12.23 3.24
C SER A 202 7.16 -13.25 2.83
N ASP A 203 6.94 -14.54 3.08
CA ASP A 203 7.93 -15.60 2.83
C ASP A 203 8.19 -15.81 1.33
N VAL A 204 7.16 -15.70 0.47
CA VAL A 204 7.33 -15.74 -0.99
C VAL A 204 7.90 -14.46 -1.57
N GLY A 205 7.97 -13.38 -0.77
CA GLY A 205 8.67 -12.14 -1.12
C GLY A 205 7.77 -10.98 -1.54
N ILE A 206 6.48 -11.07 -1.34
CA ILE A 206 5.54 -9.93 -1.46
C ILE A 206 5.83 -8.93 -0.35
N ASN A 207 5.65 -7.62 -0.61
CA ASN A 207 5.95 -6.55 0.34
C ASN A 207 4.90 -5.44 0.43
N SER A 208 3.75 -5.63 -0.15
CA SER A 208 2.64 -4.67 -0.13
C SER A 208 1.32 -5.40 -0.22
N MET A 209 0.28 -4.84 0.38
CA MET A 209 -1.08 -5.35 0.32
C MET A 209 -2.07 -4.19 0.30
N TYR A 210 -2.89 -4.17 -0.73
CA TYR A 210 -4.01 -3.28 -0.96
C TYR A 210 -5.25 -3.86 -0.29
N PHE A 211 -6.04 -3.06 0.40
CA PHE A 211 -7.30 -3.48 1.00
C PHE A 211 -8.19 -2.30 1.37
N LEU A 212 -9.49 -2.52 1.28
CA LEU A 212 -10.51 -1.57 1.67
C LEU A 212 -10.74 -1.57 3.19
N THR A 213 -10.95 -0.39 3.76
CA THR A 213 -11.40 -0.21 5.15
C THR A 213 -12.90 0.07 5.24
N GLN A 214 -13.56 0.29 4.11
CA GLN A 214 -14.99 0.44 3.97
C GLN A 214 -15.41 0.08 2.54
N ASN A 215 -16.29 -0.92 2.41
CA ASN A 215 -16.90 -1.33 1.14
C ASN A 215 -18.41 -1.55 1.25
N VAL A 216 -19.08 -0.82 2.12
CA VAL A 216 -20.55 -0.88 2.30
C VAL A 216 -21.27 -0.64 0.96
N ASN A 217 -22.05 -1.62 0.50
CA ASN A 217 -22.71 -1.69 -0.82
C ASN A 217 -21.75 -1.81 -2.02
N GLY A 218 -20.50 -2.12 -1.81
CA GLY A 218 -19.51 -2.34 -2.85
C GLY A 218 -19.13 -3.80 -3.00
N ASP A 219 -17.96 -4.04 -3.59
CA ASP A 219 -17.43 -5.36 -3.82
C ASP A 219 -17.10 -6.08 -2.51
N GLY A 220 -17.78 -7.18 -2.25
CA GLY A 220 -17.66 -7.93 -1.01
C GLY A 220 -18.38 -7.36 0.20
N ASP A 221 -18.96 -6.23 0.13
CA ASP A 221 -19.83 -5.43 1.04
C ASP A 221 -19.83 -5.73 2.56
N ASP A 222 -18.78 -6.41 3.07
CA ASP A 222 -18.68 -6.96 4.43
C ASP A 222 -17.66 -6.23 5.32
N THR A 223 -17.02 -5.17 4.80
CA THR A 223 -15.98 -4.43 5.52
C THR A 223 -16.47 -3.04 5.91
N TRP A 224 -16.39 -2.74 7.20
CA TRP A 224 -16.58 -1.41 7.78
C TRP A 224 -15.99 -1.33 9.19
N PRO A 225 -15.55 -0.13 9.63
CA PRO A 225 -14.94 0.04 10.95
C PRO A 225 -15.95 0.28 12.07
N TRP A 226 -17.25 0.30 11.77
CA TRP A 226 -18.34 0.66 12.68
C TRP A 226 -18.98 -0.55 13.35
N THR A 227 -19.79 -0.33 14.38
CA THR A 227 -20.57 -1.37 15.08
C THR A 227 -21.64 -2.00 14.18
N ALA A 228 -22.11 -1.25 13.18
CA ALA A 228 -22.93 -1.74 12.08
C ALA A 228 -22.68 -0.86 10.84
N ASN A 229 -23.00 -1.37 9.66
CA ASN A 229 -22.75 -0.70 8.39
C ASN A 229 -23.34 0.73 8.27
N ASP A 230 -24.43 1.01 8.98
CA ASP A 230 -25.11 2.32 9.01
C ASP A 230 -24.79 3.19 10.24
N LYS A 231 -23.95 2.71 11.16
CA LYS A 231 -23.59 3.37 12.42
C LYS A 231 -22.32 4.23 12.32
N VAL A 232 -22.23 5.04 11.29
CA VAL A 232 -21.01 5.77 10.87
C VAL A 232 -20.38 6.72 11.91
N ARG A 233 -21.01 6.89 13.07
CA ARG A 233 -20.46 7.64 14.22
C ARG A 233 -20.11 6.75 15.41
N GLN A 234 -20.26 5.44 15.30
CA GLN A 234 -20.05 4.45 16.37
C GLN A 234 -19.06 3.40 15.88
N PHE A 235 -17.80 3.57 16.22
CA PHE A 235 -16.75 2.64 15.77
C PHE A 235 -16.70 1.40 16.67
N ASP A 236 -16.52 0.24 16.05
CA ASP A 236 -16.34 -1.04 16.73
C ASP A 236 -14.92 -1.10 17.32
N VAL A 237 -14.82 -0.90 18.63
CA VAL A 237 -13.51 -0.79 19.30
C VAL A 237 -12.76 -2.11 19.27
N SER A 238 -13.45 -3.24 19.42
CA SER A 238 -12.83 -4.57 19.43
C SER A 238 -12.34 -4.97 18.05
N LYS A 239 -13.14 -4.78 17.01
CA LYS A 239 -12.76 -5.00 15.60
C LYS A 239 -11.52 -4.19 15.22
N LEU A 240 -11.51 -2.89 15.49
CA LEU A 240 -10.38 -2.02 15.18
C LEU A 240 -9.12 -2.36 15.98
N ALA A 241 -9.26 -2.87 17.20
CA ALA A 241 -8.14 -3.39 17.97
C ALA A 241 -7.62 -4.73 17.41
N GLN A 242 -8.47 -5.54 16.79
CA GLN A 242 -8.07 -6.76 16.09
C GLN A 242 -7.38 -6.44 14.75
N TRP A 243 -7.86 -5.42 14.01
CA TRP A 243 -7.15 -4.90 12.83
C TRP A 243 -5.73 -4.43 13.20
N GLU A 244 -5.58 -3.74 14.32
CA GLU A 244 -4.25 -3.31 14.82
C GLU A 244 -3.29 -4.50 15.01
N ILE A 245 -3.78 -5.65 15.47
CA ILE A 245 -2.97 -6.88 15.59
C ILE A 245 -2.47 -7.33 14.21
N VAL A 246 -3.36 -7.34 13.22
CA VAL A 246 -3.04 -7.72 11.83
C VAL A 246 -2.04 -6.73 11.23
N PHE A 247 -2.28 -5.43 11.34
CA PHE A 247 -1.42 -4.37 10.80
C PHE A 247 -0.04 -4.35 11.48
N SER A 248 -0.01 -4.53 12.79
CA SER A 248 1.25 -4.73 13.51
C SER A 248 2.02 -5.97 13.04
N HIS A 249 1.32 -7.02 12.59
CA HIS A 249 1.97 -8.21 12.04
C HIS A 249 2.48 -7.96 10.61
N MET A 250 1.71 -7.27 9.76
CA MET A 250 2.17 -6.82 8.44
C MET A 250 3.46 -5.99 8.56
N GLN A 251 3.48 -5.01 9.48
CA GLN A 251 4.67 -4.22 9.78
C GLN A 251 5.89 -5.08 10.13
N ARG A 252 5.73 -6.10 11.00
CA ARG A 252 6.81 -7.03 11.39
C ARG A 252 7.32 -7.86 10.24
N LYS A 253 6.44 -8.24 9.33
CA LYS A 253 6.73 -9.09 8.18
C LYS A 253 7.19 -8.32 6.95
N GLY A 254 7.19 -6.99 6.99
CA GLY A 254 7.65 -6.14 5.91
C GLY A 254 6.67 -6.03 4.75
N LEU A 255 5.36 -6.09 5.06
CA LEU A 255 4.28 -5.77 4.14
C LEU A 255 3.82 -4.34 4.39
N MET A 256 3.96 -3.47 3.40
CA MET A 256 3.39 -2.12 3.39
C MET A 256 1.87 -2.21 3.30
N MET A 257 1.17 -1.39 4.04
CA MET A 257 -0.27 -1.27 3.98
C MET A 257 -0.68 -0.22 2.95
N HIS A 258 -1.38 -0.64 1.92
CA HIS A 258 -2.05 0.24 0.99
C HIS A 258 -3.52 0.35 1.40
N VAL A 259 -3.81 1.35 2.22
CA VAL A 259 -5.11 1.52 2.90
C VAL A 259 -6.05 2.32 2.02
N VAL A 260 -7.08 1.66 1.51
CA VAL A 260 -8.10 2.24 0.65
C VAL A 260 -9.33 2.60 1.48
N HIS A 261 -9.76 3.85 1.36
CA HIS A 261 -10.81 4.38 2.23
C HIS A 261 -12.23 4.02 1.78
N GLN A 262 -12.43 3.77 0.50
CA GLN A 262 -13.75 3.56 -0.11
C GLN A 262 -13.58 3.07 -1.55
N GLU A 263 -14.67 2.67 -2.18
CA GLU A 263 -14.74 2.33 -3.60
C GLU A 263 -15.90 3.07 -4.28
N GLN A 264 -16.05 2.94 -5.58
CA GLN A 264 -17.04 3.64 -6.40
C GLN A 264 -18.46 3.57 -5.82
N GLU A 265 -18.91 2.37 -5.41
CA GLU A 265 -20.27 2.10 -4.96
C GLU A 265 -20.61 2.83 -3.66
N ASN A 266 -19.60 3.20 -2.89
CA ASN A 266 -19.79 3.82 -1.56
C ASN A 266 -19.04 5.15 -1.38
N ASP A 267 -18.41 5.69 -2.40
CA ASP A 267 -17.66 6.94 -2.29
C ASP A 267 -18.56 8.18 -2.00
N GLN A 268 -19.87 8.06 -2.21
CA GLN A 268 -20.88 9.04 -1.82
C GLN A 268 -21.55 8.74 -0.47
N TYR A 269 -21.24 7.58 0.15
CA TYR A 269 -21.94 7.12 1.36
C TYR A 269 -21.78 8.08 2.54
N LEU A 270 -20.57 8.54 2.79
CA LEU A 270 -20.31 9.53 3.84
C LEU A 270 -20.54 10.95 3.32
N ASN A 271 -21.50 11.66 3.90
CA ASN A 271 -21.84 13.06 3.61
C ASN A 271 -22.18 13.35 2.14
N GLY A 272 -22.69 12.37 1.38
CA GLY A 272 -22.99 12.56 -0.04
C GLY A 272 -21.74 12.86 -0.89
N GLY A 273 -20.59 12.30 -0.50
CA GLY A 273 -19.31 12.52 -1.15
C GLY A 273 -18.52 13.75 -0.67
N ASP A 274 -19.12 14.61 0.14
CA ASP A 274 -18.43 15.79 0.65
C ASP A 274 -17.52 15.50 1.86
N LEU A 275 -16.59 16.41 2.15
CA LEU A 275 -15.77 16.40 3.35
C LEU A 275 -16.58 16.94 4.55
N GLY A 276 -17.69 16.27 4.88
CA GLY A 276 -18.52 16.59 6.03
C GLY A 276 -18.00 15.99 7.33
N PHE A 277 -18.84 16.03 8.37
CA PHE A 277 -18.43 15.57 9.71
C PHE A 277 -18.08 14.09 9.75
N GLU A 278 -18.93 13.21 9.21
CA GLU A 278 -18.75 11.77 9.27
C GLU A 278 -17.51 11.31 8.48
N ARG A 279 -17.24 11.92 7.33
CA ARG A 279 -16.04 11.63 6.53
C ARG A 279 -14.76 12.07 7.26
N LYS A 280 -14.77 13.26 7.85
CA LYS A 280 -13.65 13.73 8.68
C LYS A 280 -13.42 12.83 9.89
N LEU A 281 -14.51 12.41 10.55
CA LEU A 281 -14.44 11.51 11.69
C LEU A 281 -13.85 10.15 11.31
N TYR A 282 -14.27 9.60 10.18
CA TYR A 282 -13.76 8.36 9.63
C TYR A 282 -12.24 8.43 9.36
N TYR A 283 -11.78 9.43 8.60
CA TYR A 283 -10.35 9.62 8.34
C TYR A 283 -9.56 9.82 9.64
N LYS A 284 -10.04 10.69 10.53
CA LYS A 284 -9.39 10.97 11.81
C LYS A 284 -9.26 9.72 12.68
N GLU A 285 -10.28 8.87 12.72
CA GLU A 285 -10.26 7.66 13.54
C GLU A 285 -9.28 6.62 12.99
N LEU A 286 -9.22 6.41 11.66
CA LEU A 286 -8.22 5.54 11.04
C LEU A 286 -6.80 6.07 11.26
N ILE A 287 -6.57 7.37 11.09
CA ILE A 287 -5.28 8.00 11.31
C ILE A 287 -4.85 7.87 12.78
N ALA A 288 -5.75 8.14 13.74
CA ALA A 288 -5.45 8.03 15.16
C ALA A 288 -5.01 6.62 15.58
N ARG A 289 -5.60 5.60 14.96
CA ARG A 289 -5.29 4.19 15.25
C ARG A 289 -4.09 3.68 14.49
N PHE A 290 -3.96 3.98 13.19
CA PHE A 290 -3.09 3.25 12.29
C PHE A 290 -1.94 4.05 11.67
N ALA A 291 -1.96 5.39 11.67
CA ALA A 291 -0.88 6.18 11.08
C ALA A 291 0.48 6.01 11.78
N HIS A 292 0.52 5.41 12.97
CA HIS A 292 1.77 5.11 13.65
C HIS A 292 2.60 3.97 12.99
N HIS A 293 2.03 3.24 12.04
CA HIS A 293 2.75 2.20 11.31
C HIS A 293 3.72 2.82 10.30
N PRO A 294 5.00 2.40 10.28
CA PRO A 294 6.03 3.04 9.45
C PRO A 294 5.84 2.91 7.95
N ALA A 295 5.12 1.90 7.48
CA ALA A 295 4.94 1.65 6.05
C ALA A 295 3.45 1.59 5.69
N LEU A 296 2.91 2.75 5.32
CA LEU A 296 1.50 2.94 4.99
C LEU A 296 1.35 3.95 3.86
N VAL A 297 0.38 3.74 2.99
CA VAL A 297 -0.08 4.67 1.96
C VAL A 297 -1.59 4.86 2.12
N TRP A 298 -2.06 6.10 2.13
CA TRP A 298 -3.48 6.42 2.12
C TRP A 298 -3.98 6.52 0.68
N ASN A 299 -4.95 5.70 0.31
CA ASN A 299 -5.65 5.80 -0.97
C ASN A 299 -7.04 6.37 -0.74
N MET A 300 -7.35 7.48 -1.41
CA MET A 300 -8.60 8.21 -1.24
C MET A 300 -9.83 7.46 -1.77
N GLY A 301 -9.63 6.40 -2.53
CA GLY A 301 -10.71 5.53 -2.98
C GLY A 301 -10.39 4.85 -4.29
N GLU A 302 -10.96 3.69 -4.45
CA GLU A 302 -10.93 2.86 -5.64
C GLU A 302 -11.99 3.32 -6.63
N GLU A 303 -11.68 3.23 -7.94
CA GLU A 303 -12.57 3.62 -9.03
C GLU A 303 -13.36 4.92 -8.78
N ASN A 304 -12.72 5.82 -8.09
CA ASN A 304 -13.27 6.96 -7.37
C ASN A 304 -14.02 7.95 -8.27
N THR A 305 -15.32 8.13 -8.02
CA THR A 305 -16.21 9.06 -8.75
C THR A 305 -16.37 10.43 -8.07
N ASN A 306 -15.73 10.68 -6.94
CA ASN A 306 -15.74 11.99 -6.29
C ASN A 306 -15.26 13.08 -7.25
N THR A 307 -15.76 14.29 -7.08
CA THR A 307 -15.31 15.45 -7.85
C THR A 307 -13.87 15.84 -7.50
N ASP A 308 -13.21 16.58 -8.39
CA ASP A 308 -11.86 17.10 -8.14
C ASP A 308 -11.77 17.96 -6.87
N ALA A 309 -12.83 18.74 -6.59
CA ALA A 309 -12.91 19.56 -5.38
C ALA A 309 -12.96 18.68 -4.11
N GLN A 310 -13.72 17.58 -4.16
CA GLN A 310 -13.82 16.62 -3.06
C GLN A 310 -12.48 15.90 -2.85
N ARG A 311 -11.85 15.35 -3.89
CA ARG A 311 -10.52 14.70 -3.80
C ARG A 311 -9.46 15.64 -3.22
N LYS A 312 -9.41 16.90 -3.69
CA LYS A 312 -8.48 17.92 -3.16
C LYS A 312 -8.75 18.24 -1.69
N ALA A 313 -10.02 18.29 -1.28
CA ALA A 313 -10.40 18.50 0.10
C ALA A 313 -10.02 17.31 0.98
N PHE A 314 -10.20 16.07 0.50
CA PHE A 314 -9.80 14.84 1.22
C PHE A 314 -8.30 14.81 1.43
N ALA A 315 -7.51 15.00 0.37
CA ALA A 315 -6.05 15.03 0.46
C ALA A 315 -5.54 16.11 1.44
N ALA A 316 -6.13 17.30 1.40
CA ALA A 316 -5.76 18.39 2.31
C ALA A 316 -6.07 18.03 3.77
N TYR A 317 -7.22 17.42 4.05
CA TYR A 317 -7.59 17.05 5.41
C TYR A 317 -6.75 15.87 5.94
N ILE A 318 -6.51 14.84 5.14
CA ILE A 318 -5.64 13.73 5.51
C ILE A 318 -4.25 14.27 5.85
N ARG A 319 -3.69 15.14 5.00
CA ARG A 319 -2.39 15.79 5.23
C ARG A 319 -2.34 16.65 6.49
N GLU A 320 -3.46 17.32 6.84
CA GLU A 320 -3.56 18.11 8.08
C GLU A 320 -3.56 17.25 9.34
N VAL A 321 -4.20 16.06 9.28
CA VAL A 321 -4.45 15.23 10.46
C VAL A 321 -3.38 14.15 10.66
N ASP A 322 -2.76 13.66 9.58
CA ASP A 322 -1.69 12.67 9.65
C ASP A 322 -0.37 13.31 10.08
N PRO A 323 0.14 12.99 11.28
CA PRO A 323 1.36 13.61 11.79
C PRO A 323 2.65 13.09 11.13
N TYR A 324 2.58 12.08 10.26
CA TYR A 324 3.73 11.41 9.67
C TYR A 324 3.93 11.69 8.19
N ASP A 325 3.01 12.43 7.57
CA ASP A 325 3.07 12.75 6.14
C ASP A 325 3.13 11.52 5.22
N HIS A 326 2.36 10.46 5.55
CA HIS A 326 2.29 9.30 4.66
C HIS A 326 1.85 9.70 3.25
N PRO A 327 2.31 8.96 2.21
CA PRO A 327 1.88 9.23 0.86
C PRO A 327 0.37 9.10 0.68
N ILE A 328 -0.20 10.02 -0.12
CA ILE A 328 -1.62 10.06 -0.47
C ILE A 328 -1.76 9.84 -1.97
N VAL A 329 -2.52 8.82 -2.35
CA VAL A 329 -2.81 8.45 -3.73
C VAL A 329 -4.32 8.36 -3.96
N VAL A 330 -4.73 8.20 -5.20
CA VAL A 330 -6.11 7.87 -5.58
C VAL A 330 -6.10 6.85 -6.70
N HIS A 331 -7.00 5.91 -6.63
CA HIS A 331 -7.28 4.95 -7.68
C HIS A 331 -8.43 5.47 -8.58
N THR A 332 -8.39 5.13 -9.87
CA THR A 332 -9.44 5.53 -10.80
C THR A 332 -9.55 4.58 -11.98
N TYR A 333 -10.74 4.53 -12.57
CA TYR A 333 -11.04 3.77 -13.77
C TYR A 333 -10.08 4.10 -14.94
N PRO A 334 -9.79 3.15 -15.83
CA PRO A 334 -8.95 3.40 -17.01
C PRO A 334 -9.45 4.52 -17.90
N GLY A 335 -10.79 4.70 -18.00
CA GLY A 335 -11.41 5.77 -18.78
C GLY A 335 -11.25 7.16 -18.18
N ASP A 336 -10.97 7.27 -16.89
CA ASP A 336 -10.93 8.51 -16.14
C ASP A 336 -9.51 8.96 -15.76
N ILE A 337 -8.49 8.18 -16.12
CA ILE A 337 -7.07 8.47 -15.85
C ILE A 337 -6.71 9.91 -16.20
N GLU A 338 -7.01 10.34 -17.42
CA GLU A 338 -6.67 11.69 -17.90
C GLU A 338 -7.40 12.77 -17.09
N ALA A 339 -8.70 12.61 -16.87
CA ALA A 339 -9.51 13.61 -16.20
C ALA A 339 -9.11 13.77 -14.73
N VAL A 340 -9.00 12.66 -13.99
CA VAL A 340 -8.71 12.67 -12.54
C VAL A 340 -7.30 13.15 -12.27
N TYR A 341 -6.30 12.54 -12.90
CA TYR A 341 -4.93 12.86 -12.55
C TYR A 341 -4.46 14.22 -13.08
N SER A 342 -4.95 14.67 -14.26
CA SER A 342 -4.65 16.04 -14.73
C SER A 342 -5.16 17.09 -13.76
N ALA A 343 -6.33 16.88 -13.15
CA ALA A 343 -6.89 17.81 -12.18
C ALA A 343 -6.12 17.85 -10.85
N LEU A 344 -5.40 16.78 -10.53
CA LEU A 344 -4.66 16.61 -9.28
C LEU A 344 -3.15 16.88 -9.41
N LEU A 345 -2.63 16.95 -10.64
CA LEU A 345 -1.18 17.00 -10.91
C LEU A 345 -0.44 18.14 -10.20
N ASP A 346 -1.10 19.29 -10.04
CA ASP A 346 -0.54 20.44 -9.33
C ASP A 346 -0.99 20.54 -7.86
N ASN A 347 -1.59 19.49 -7.29
CA ASN A 347 -1.98 19.47 -5.90
C ASN A 347 -0.83 19.00 -5.02
N PRO A 348 -0.29 19.85 -4.11
CA PRO A 348 0.84 19.49 -3.27
C PRO A 348 0.55 18.37 -2.26
N ASN A 349 -0.72 18.06 -1.98
CA ASN A 349 -1.14 17.06 -1.01
C ASN A 349 -1.30 15.65 -1.61
N VAL A 350 -1.25 15.50 -2.94
CA VAL A 350 -1.30 14.21 -3.63
C VAL A 350 0.11 13.80 -4.03
N ASP A 351 0.52 12.58 -3.72
CA ASP A 351 1.89 12.11 -3.88
C ASP A 351 2.05 11.11 -5.03
N GLY A 352 0.97 10.62 -5.59
CA GLY A 352 1.10 9.61 -6.65
C GLY A 352 -0.21 9.06 -7.17
N THR A 353 -0.05 8.04 -7.99
CA THR A 353 -1.13 7.32 -8.66
C THR A 353 -1.35 5.95 -8.02
N SER A 354 -2.54 5.40 -8.26
CA SER A 354 -2.90 4.01 -8.10
C SER A 354 -3.66 3.63 -9.37
N PHE A 355 -2.93 3.21 -10.40
CA PHE A 355 -3.51 3.01 -11.73
C PHE A 355 -4.25 1.69 -11.84
N GLN A 356 -5.47 1.76 -12.40
CA GLN A 356 -6.13 0.63 -13.04
C GLN A 356 -5.95 0.78 -14.56
N ILE A 357 -5.36 -0.20 -15.23
CA ILE A 357 -5.02 -0.10 -16.66
C ILE A 357 -5.57 -1.29 -17.44
N ASN A 358 -6.24 -0.98 -18.57
CA ASN A 358 -6.64 -1.97 -19.55
C ASN A 358 -5.42 -2.61 -20.21
N ASN A 359 -5.04 -3.82 -19.79
CA ASN A 359 -3.96 -4.54 -20.43
C ASN A 359 -4.44 -5.80 -21.15
N ARG A 360 -4.18 -5.87 -22.45
CA ARG A 360 -4.51 -7.00 -23.31
C ARG A 360 -3.30 -7.79 -23.79
N GLY A 361 -2.15 -7.63 -23.10
CA GLY A 361 -0.90 -8.27 -23.48
C GLY A 361 -0.10 -7.48 -24.49
N ASP A 362 -0.08 -6.15 -24.34
CA ASP A 362 0.72 -5.19 -25.10
C ASP A 362 1.43 -4.21 -24.14
N LEU A 363 2.12 -3.21 -24.68
CA LEU A 363 2.89 -2.24 -23.88
C LEU A 363 2.06 -1.06 -23.37
N ILE A 364 0.74 -1.13 -23.35
CA ILE A 364 -0.11 -0.02 -22.91
C ILE A 364 0.18 0.40 -21.46
N VAL A 365 0.54 -0.55 -20.58
CA VAL A 365 0.96 -0.26 -19.21
C VAL A 365 2.21 0.62 -19.23
N HIS A 366 3.24 0.21 -19.96
CA HIS A 366 4.49 0.98 -20.09
C HIS A 366 4.23 2.40 -20.61
N ASP A 367 3.45 2.53 -21.67
CA ASP A 367 3.17 3.81 -22.32
C ASP A 367 2.40 4.78 -21.41
N ILE A 368 1.43 4.29 -20.64
CA ILE A 368 0.70 5.09 -19.66
C ILE A 368 1.62 5.53 -18.53
N LEU A 369 2.38 4.60 -17.95
CA LEU A 369 3.24 4.90 -16.80
C LEU A 369 4.36 5.87 -17.17
N THR A 370 5.02 5.72 -18.33
CA THR A 370 6.03 6.68 -18.83
C THR A 370 5.45 8.05 -19.07
N THR A 371 4.24 8.12 -19.64
CA THR A 371 3.52 9.39 -19.86
C THR A 371 3.31 10.13 -18.54
N TRP A 372 2.82 9.44 -17.51
CA TRP A 372 2.54 10.08 -16.22
C TRP A 372 3.79 10.31 -15.39
N TYR A 373 4.83 9.50 -15.55
CA TYR A 373 6.16 9.78 -15.01
C TYR A 373 6.65 11.15 -15.48
N ASP A 374 6.70 11.37 -16.80
CA ASP A 374 7.17 12.63 -17.40
C ASP A 374 6.28 13.82 -17.04
N ARG A 375 4.96 13.65 -17.05
CA ARG A 375 4.03 14.74 -16.68
C ARG A 375 4.18 15.15 -15.23
N SER A 376 4.33 14.20 -14.31
CA SER A 376 4.48 14.52 -12.90
C SER A 376 5.85 15.14 -12.59
N GLU A 377 6.92 14.72 -13.27
CA GLU A 377 8.24 15.34 -13.14
C GLU A 377 8.24 16.81 -13.58
N ALA A 378 7.41 17.16 -14.56
CA ALA A 378 7.25 18.52 -15.04
C ALA A 378 6.27 19.37 -14.19
N ALA A 379 5.57 18.78 -13.24
CA ALA A 379 4.57 19.41 -12.39
C ALA A 379 5.14 19.99 -11.08
N VAL A 380 4.29 20.26 -10.08
CA VAL A 380 4.71 20.82 -8.78
C VAL A 380 5.66 19.90 -8.02
N LYS A 381 5.50 18.58 -8.20
CA LYS A 381 6.40 17.55 -7.67
C LYS A 381 6.30 16.25 -8.47
N PRO A 382 7.38 15.45 -8.57
CA PRO A 382 7.32 14.11 -9.11
C PRO A 382 6.35 13.23 -8.31
N TRP A 383 5.62 12.35 -8.97
CA TRP A 383 4.70 11.43 -8.32
C TRP A 383 5.27 10.02 -8.16
N LEU A 384 4.82 9.32 -7.15
CA LEU A 384 4.93 7.87 -7.05
C LEU A 384 4.04 7.26 -8.13
N ILE A 385 4.63 6.63 -9.12
CA ILE A 385 3.89 6.02 -10.22
C ILE A 385 3.65 4.55 -9.89
N ASN A 386 2.39 4.18 -9.61
CA ASN A 386 2.01 2.82 -9.24
C ASN A 386 0.99 2.25 -10.22
N PHE A 387 1.15 0.98 -10.55
CA PHE A 387 0.19 0.19 -11.29
C PHE A 387 -0.41 -0.86 -10.34
N ASP A 388 -1.63 -0.66 -9.93
CA ASP A 388 -2.19 -1.41 -8.81
C ASP A 388 -3.31 -2.36 -9.21
N GLU A 389 -3.94 -2.14 -10.39
CA GLU A 389 -4.99 -3.05 -10.85
C GLU A 389 -4.97 -3.30 -12.36
N ILE A 390 -5.23 -4.56 -12.73
CA ILE A 390 -5.36 -5.01 -14.11
C ILE A 390 -6.82 -4.97 -14.53
N HIS A 391 -7.14 -4.16 -15.56
CA HIS A 391 -8.46 -4.11 -16.16
C HIS A 391 -8.48 -4.79 -17.55
N PRO A 392 -9.60 -5.30 -18.06
CA PRO A 392 -10.90 -5.41 -17.40
C PRO A 392 -10.90 -6.47 -16.29
N HIS A 393 -11.82 -6.31 -15.35
CA HIS A 393 -11.96 -7.17 -14.17
C HIS A 393 -11.92 -8.69 -14.47
N THR A 394 -12.35 -9.12 -15.66
CA THR A 394 -12.30 -10.52 -16.11
C THR A 394 -10.89 -11.02 -16.48
N HIS A 395 -9.88 -10.14 -16.52
CA HIS A 395 -8.52 -10.42 -17.02
C HIS A 395 -7.44 -10.39 -15.93
N GLY A 396 -7.79 -10.33 -14.68
CA GLY A 396 -6.86 -10.35 -13.56
C GLY A 396 -5.86 -11.52 -13.57
N LEU A 397 -4.98 -11.56 -12.61
CA LEU A 397 -3.97 -12.61 -12.47
C LEU A 397 -4.63 -13.99 -12.28
N ARG A 398 -4.44 -14.88 -13.25
CA ARG A 398 -4.99 -16.24 -13.22
C ARG A 398 -4.21 -17.15 -12.27
N PRO A 399 -4.85 -18.23 -11.75
CA PRO A 399 -4.12 -19.26 -11.00
C PRO A 399 -3.06 -19.97 -11.85
N ASP A 400 -1.98 -20.44 -11.22
CA ASP A 400 -0.89 -21.22 -11.85
C ASP A 400 -1.40 -22.47 -12.58
N ALA A 401 -2.50 -23.06 -12.12
CA ALA A 401 -3.14 -24.21 -12.78
C ALA A 401 -3.70 -23.87 -14.18
N VAL A 402 -4.00 -22.60 -14.44
CA VAL A 402 -4.55 -22.10 -15.70
C VAL A 402 -3.48 -21.43 -16.54
N ASP A 403 -2.59 -20.65 -15.93
CA ASP A 403 -1.48 -19.97 -16.57
C ASP A 403 -0.19 -20.18 -15.76
N PRO A 404 0.49 -21.31 -15.92
CA PRO A 404 1.61 -21.68 -15.06
C PRO A 404 2.85 -20.80 -15.25
N ASP A 405 3.00 -20.17 -16.40
CA ASP A 405 4.17 -19.38 -16.76
C ASP A 405 3.96 -17.88 -16.56
N HIS A 406 2.72 -17.42 -16.58
CA HIS A 406 2.33 -16.01 -16.51
C HIS A 406 3.11 -15.11 -17.48
N ASP A 407 3.45 -15.63 -18.67
CA ASP A 407 4.37 -14.95 -19.59
C ASP A 407 3.87 -13.55 -19.98
N ALA A 408 2.57 -13.40 -20.26
CA ALA A 408 2.01 -12.11 -20.62
C ALA A 408 2.05 -11.13 -19.42
N ARG A 409 1.66 -11.59 -18.22
CA ARG A 409 1.65 -10.78 -17.00
C ARG A 409 3.06 -10.36 -16.61
N ARG A 410 4.05 -11.28 -16.69
CA ARG A 410 5.46 -10.95 -16.45
C ARG A 410 5.96 -9.88 -17.39
N LYS A 411 5.72 -10.05 -18.70
CA LYS A 411 6.28 -9.17 -19.74
C LYS A 411 5.63 -7.81 -19.78
N TYR A 412 4.30 -7.78 -19.88
CA TYR A 412 3.54 -6.59 -20.24
C TYR A 412 2.98 -5.82 -19.03
N ASP A 413 2.98 -6.45 -17.84
CA ASP A 413 2.60 -5.79 -16.59
C ASP A 413 3.84 -5.57 -15.71
N LEU A 414 4.46 -6.64 -15.21
CA LEU A 414 5.51 -6.57 -14.18
C LEU A 414 6.77 -5.83 -14.65
N TRP A 415 7.44 -6.38 -15.68
CA TRP A 415 8.68 -5.78 -16.17
C TRP A 415 8.42 -4.48 -16.92
N ALA A 416 7.32 -4.40 -17.69
CA ALA A 416 6.93 -3.19 -18.39
C ALA A 416 6.72 -2.01 -17.40
N ALA A 417 6.06 -2.25 -16.26
CA ALA A 417 5.87 -1.22 -15.23
C ALA A 417 7.21 -0.75 -14.63
N TYR A 418 8.05 -1.67 -14.20
CA TYR A 418 9.35 -1.28 -13.61
C TYR A 418 10.28 -0.62 -14.61
N MET A 419 10.26 -1.05 -15.88
CA MET A 419 11.04 -0.41 -16.94
C MET A 419 10.55 0.99 -17.31
N ALA A 420 9.28 1.29 -17.05
CA ALA A 420 8.72 2.65 -17.16
C ALA A 420 9.17 3.59 -16.02
N GLY A 421 9.79 3.05 -14.97
CA GLY A 421 10.17 3.81 -13.77
C GLY A 421 9.10 3.84 -12.70
N ALA A 422 8.11 2.94 -12.74
CA ALA A 422 7.13 2.80 -11.68
C ALA A 422 7.78 2.43 -10.35
N CYS A 423 7.29 2.99 -9.25
CA CYS A 423 7.76 2.62 -7.92
C CYS A 423 7.23 1.24 -7.49
N GLY A 424 6.22 0.72 -8.20
CA GLY A 424 5.73 -0.62 -8.00
C GLY A 424 4.39 -0.94 -8.61
N MET A 425 3.95 -2.16 -8.31
CA MET A 425 2.65 -2.67 -8.72
C MET A 425 2.05 -3.61 -7.68
N GLU A 426 0.75 -3.84 -7.80
CA GLU A 426 -0.02 -4.83 -7.05
C GLU A 426 -0.85 -5.70 -7.99
N TRP A 427 -1.15 -6.92 -7.58
CA TRP A 427 -1.78 -7.90 -8.45
C TRP A 427 -3.24 -8.10 -8.10
N TYR A 428 -4.12 -7.70 -9.00
CA TYR A 428 -5.54 -7.99 -8.98
C TYR A 428 -5.84 -9.38 -9.51
N CYS A 429 -6.64 -10.17 -8.80
CA CYS A 429 -6.95 -11.56 -9.16
C CYS A 429 -8.16 -11.73 -10.09
N GLY A 430 -8.83 -10.65 -10.42
CA GLY A 430 -9.99 -10.62 -11.29
C GLY A 430 -11.30 -10.96 -10.61
N SER A 431 -12.39 -10.45 -11.16
CA SER A 431 -13.77 -10.71 -10.72
C SER A 431 -14.30 -12.04 -11.26
N GLU A 432 -15.31 -12.56 -10.60
CA GLU A 432 -16.02 -13.79 -10.98
C GLU A 432 -17.24 -13.55 -11.87
N ALA A 433 -17.60 -12.30 -12.14
CA ALA A 433 -18.89 -11.94 -12.75
C ALA A 433 -19.24 -12.73 -14.00
N ASP A 434 -18.26 -13.01 -14.86
CA ASP A 434 -18.45 -13.65 -16.15
C ASP A 434 -18.06 -15.14 -16.20
N LEU A 435 -17.76 -15.76 -15.04
CA LEU A 435 -17.40 -17.17 -14.98
C LEU A 435 -18.66 -18.08 -14.90
N PRO A 436 -18.59 -19.30 -15.45
CA PRO A 436 -19.58 -20.33 -15.16
C PRO A 436 -19.70 -20.59 -13.65
N ALA A 437 -20.90 -20.91 -13.19
CA ALA A 437 -21.17 -21.10 -11.76
C ALA A 437 -20.28 -22.17 -11.09
N GLU A 438 -19.90 -23.21 -11.82
CA GLU A 438 -18.98 -24.26 -11.38
C GLU A 438 -17.53 -23.77 -11.22
N GLU A 439 -17.13 -22.72 -11.94
CA GLU A 439 -15.80 -22.13 -11.83
C GLU A 439 -15.75 -21.06 -10.74
N LYS A 440 -16.85 -20.34 -10.50
CA LYS A 440 -16.94 -19.32 -9.44
C LYS A 440 -16.57 -19.87 -8.08
N ALA A 441 -17.15 -21.01 -7.70
CA ALA A 441 -16.94 -21.62 -6.38
C ALA A 441 -15.52 -22.14 -6.12
N SER A 442 -14.68 -22.27 -7.16
CA SER A 442 -13.32 -22.83 -7.06
C SER A 442 -12.22 -21.88 -7.48
N SER A 443 -12.56 -20.68 -7.97
CA SER A 443 -11.63 -19.83 -8.71
C SER A 443 -10.61 -19.10 -7.84
N ASN A 444 -10.86 -18.91 -6.53
CA ASN A 444 -10.04 -18.04 -5.68
C ASN A 444 -9.74 -16.72 -6.40
N ARG A 445 -10.78 -16.05 -6.84
CA ARG A 445 -10.72 -14.75 -7.50
C ARG A 445 -10.76 -13.64 -6.45
N ASP A 446 -10.79 -12.38 -6.86
CA ASP A 446 -10.72 -11.28 -5.94
C ASP A 446 -11.59 -11.49 -4.69
N ARG A 447 -12.84 -11.20 -4.66
CA ARG A 447 -13.74 -11.30 -3.49
C ARG A 447 -13.86 -12.68 -2.81
N THR A 448 -13.24 -13.71 -3.38
CA THR A 448 -13.29 -15.11 -2.87
C THR A 448 -11.90 -15.71 -2.71
N LEU A 449 -10.84 -14.91 -2.67
CA LEU A 449 -9.47 -15.37 -2.58
C LEU A 449 -9.14 -15.89 -1.18
N GLU A 450 -9.17 -17.22 -1.02
CA GLU A 450 -8.84 -17.92 0.22
C GLU A 450 -7.40 -18.46 0.23
N ASN A 451 -6.82 -18.74 -0.95
CA ASN A 451 -5.55 -19.45 -1.07
C ASN A 451 -4.59 -18.76 -2.03
N PHE A 452 -3.75 -17.92 -1.51
CA PHE A 452 -2.73 -17.18 -2.27
C PHE A 452 -1.69 -18.09 -2.96
N ARG A 453 -1.54 -19.36 -2.53
CA ARG A 453 -0.66 -20.34 -3.21
C ARG A 453 -1.11 -20.68 -4.61
N THR A 454 -2.34 -20.40 -4.95
CA THR A 454 -2.84 -20.65 -6.31
C THR A 454 -2.11 -19.84 -7.38
N ARG A 455 -1.30 -18.84 -6.98
CA ARG A 455 -0.55 -17.94 -7.87
C ARG A 455 0.92 -17.80 -7.44
N GLU A 456 1.48 -18.84 -6.80
CA GLU A 456 2.83 -18.81 -6.24
C GLU A 456 3.90 -18.46 -7.27
N ASN A 457 3.75 -18.95 -8.52
CA ASN A 457 4.70 -18.66 -9.59
C ASN A 457 4.82 -17.16 -9.88
N MET A 458 3.70 -16.42 -9.83
CA MET A 458 3.76 -14.96 -10.02
C MET A 458 4.34 -14.25 -8.80
N TRP A 459 4.07 -14.70 -7.59
CA TRP A 459 4.71 -14.13 -6.39
C TRP A 459 6.22 -14.25 -6.45
N VAL A 460 6.72 -15.41 -6.90
CA VAL A 460 8.15 -15.65 -7.11
C VAL A 460 8.71 -14.75 -8.21
N GLN A 461 8.03 -14.60 -9.34
CA GLN A 461 8.46 -13.72 -10.44
C GLN A 461 8.46 -12.24 -10.01
N THR A 462 7.48 -11.81 -9.23
CA THR A 462 7.44 -10.46 -8.66
C THR A 462 8.65 -10.20 -7.75
N ARG A 463 8.99 -11.16 -6.89
CA ARG A 463 10.20 -11.08 -6.07
C ARG A 463 11.46 -10.99 -6.93
N ILE A 464 11.59 -11.81 -7.98
CA ILE A 464 12.74 -11.81 -8.89
C ILE A 464 12.93 -10.42 -9.53
N ALA A 465 11.87 -9.84 -10.04
CA ALA A 465 11.92 -8.50 -10.62
C ALA A 465 12.32 -7.44 -9.58
N ARG A 466 11.66 -7.44 -8.43
CA ARG A 466 12.00 -6.52 -7.32
C ARG A 466 13.45 -6.64 -6.87
N ASP A 467 13.95 -7.87 -6.69
CA ASP A 467 15.32 -8.10 -6.25
C ASP A 467 16.32 -7.60 -7.30
N PHE A 468 15.99 -7.71 -8.59
CA PHE A 468 16.79 -7.10 -9.66
C PHE A 468 16.81 -5.57 -9.54
N PHE A 469 15.65 -4.92 -9.48
CA PHE A 469 15.55 -3.45 -9.43
C PHE A 469 16.16 -2.85 -8.16
N LYS A 470 16.12 -3.53 -7.02
CA LYS A 470 16.84 -3.15 -5.80
C LYS A 470 18.36 -3.06 -5.96
N THR A 471 18.94 -3.73 -6.96
CA THR A 471 20.39 -3.62 -7.25
C THR A 471 20.75 -2.39 -8.06
N LEU A 472 19.77 -1.57 -8.45
CA LEU A 472 19.93 -0.42 -9.33
C LEU A 472 19.80 0.88 -8.53
N PRO A 473 20.47 1.95 -8.94
CA PRO A 473 20.24 3.29 -8.40
C PRO A 473 18.98 3.92 -9.03
N VAL A 474 17.82 3.30 -8.79
CA VAL A 474 16.55 3.62 -9.47
C VAL A 474 16.17 5.09 -9.40
N GLN A 475 16.53 5.77 -8.31
CA GLN A 475 16.28 7.20 -8.12
C GLN A 475 17.01 8.12 -9.11
N ASN A 476 18.00 7.59 -9.82
CA ASN A 476 18.78 8.31 -10.84
C ASN A 476 18.48 7.82 -12.25
N MET A 477 17.61 6.83 -12.38
CA MET A 477 17.30 6.19 -13.66
C MET A 477 15.89 6.57 -14.11
N ARG A 478 15.67 6.55 -15.43
CA ARG A 478 14.36 6.75 -16.03
C ARG A 478 14.24 5.94 -17.33
N HIS A 479 13.06 5.87 -17.89
CA HIS A 479 12.83 5.26 -19.19
C HIS A 479 13.58 6.03 -20.30
N HIS A 480 14.19 5.29 -21.22
CA HIS A 480 15.00 5.79 -22.35
C HIS A 480 14.90 4.82 -23.53
N ASP A 481 13.70 4.46 -23.94
CA ASP A 481 13.46 3.46 -24.98
C ASP A 481 14.06 3.85 -26.33
N GLU A 482 14.22 5.14 -26.57
CA GLU A 482 14.89 5.69 -27.75
C GLU A 482 16.35 5.29 -27.87
N LEU A 483 16.99 4.85 -26.80
CA LEU A 483 18.39 4.39 -26.80
C LEU A 483 18.56 2.95 -27.25
N THR A 484 17.50 2.15 -27.24
CA THR A 484 17.57 0.75 -27.71
C THR A 484 16.95 0.58 -29.08
N SER A 485 17.45 -0.38 -29.86
CA SER A 485 16.84 -0.70 -31.16
C SER A 485 15.67 -1.67 -31.04
N ASP A 486 15.49 -2.31 -29.88
CA ASP A 486 14.43 -3.25 -29.58
C ASP A 486 14.26 -3.38 -28.05
N GLY A 487 13.05 -3.67 -27.59
CA GLY A 487 12.71 -3.78 -26.16
C GLY A 487 12.61 -2.44 -25.45
N LEU A 488 12.63 -2.47 -24.12
CA LEU A 488 12.51 -1.32 -23.23
C LEU A 488 13.87 -0.98 -22.60
N CYS A 489 14.12 0.31 -22.37
CA CYS A 489 15.39 0.77 -21.78
C CYS A 489 15.14 1.65 -20.56
N PHE A 490 15.71 1.25 -19.40
CA PHE A 490 15.72 2.03 -18.17
C PHE A 490 17.17 2.39 -17.81
N ALA A 491 17.51 3.68 -17.73
CA ALA A 491 18.90 4.09 -17.69
C ALA A 491 19.18 5.36 -16.85
N ASP A 492 20.43 5.46 -16.35
CA ASP A 492 21.15 6.69 -16.02
C ASP A 492 22.25 6.82 -17.08
N PRO A 493 22.02 7.54 -18.19
CA PRO A 493 22.90 7.56 -19.33
C PRO A 493 24.35 7.93 -18.99
N GLY A 494 25.30 7.16 -19.51
CA GLY A 494 26.73 7.30 -19.19
C GLY A 494 27.21 6.56 -17.95
N LYS A 495 26.29 5.95 -17.15
CA LYS A 495 26.62 5.20 -15.93
C LYS A 495 26.11 3.77 -15.95
N ILE A 496 24.80 3.60 -16.15
CA ILE A 496 24.12 2.31 -16.11
C ILE A 496 22.95 2.26 -17.08
N TYR A 497 22.78 1.14 -17.75
CA TYR A 497 21.66 0.87 -18.66
C TYR A 497 21.08 -0.50 -18.34
N VAL A 498 19.78 -0.62 -18.39
CA VAL A 498 19.02 -1.87 -18.35
C VAL A 498 18.21 -1.93 -19.63
N VAL A 499 18.30 -3.02 -20.37
CA VAL A 499 17.48 -3.25 -21.57
C VAL A 499 16.70 -4.54 -21.35
N TYR A 500 15.39 -4.47 -21.50
CA TYR A 500 14.49 -5.61 -21.39
C TYR A 500 13.97 -6.01 -22.77
N LEU A 501 14.31 -7.20 -23.21
CA LEU A 501 13.89 -7.80 -24.48
C LEU A 501 12.71 -8.73 -24.21
N LEU A 502 11.52 -8.31 -24.59
CA LEU A 502 10.27 -9.04 -24.28
C LEU A 502 10.21 -10.41 -24.96
N ASP A 503 10.70 -10.50 -26.20
CA ASP A 503 10.68 -11.72 -27.01
C ASP A 503 12.07 -12.31 -27.25
N GLY A 504 13.04 -11.86 -26.47
CA GLY A 504 14.43 -12.28 -26.61
C GLY A 504 15.12 -11.65 -27.82
N GLY A 505 16.02 -12.41 -28.44
CA GLY A 505 16.76 -11.91 -29.60
C GLY A 505 18.00 -11.09 -29.23
N SER A 506 18.24 -10.01 -29.96
CA SER A 506 19.33 -9.07 -29.68
C SER A 506 18.96 -7.66 -30.04
N ALA A 507 19.49 -6.70 -29.28
CA ALA A 507 19.31 -5.29 -29.53
C ALA A 507 20.65 -4.58 -29.73
N ALA A 508 20.60 -3.34 -30.17
CA ALA A 508 21.71 -2.41 -30.13
C ALA A 508 21.37 -1.26 -29.17
N LEU A 509 22.32 -0.87 -28.33
CA LEU A 509 22.23 0.25 -27.42
C LEU A 509 23.02 1.44 -27.96
N ASP A 510 22.39 2.60 -28.05
CA ASP A 510 23.06 3.84 -28.43
C ASP A 510 23.73 4.48 -27.21
N LEU A 511 25.05 4.51 -27.21
CA LEU A 511 25.88 5.13 -26.17
C LEU A 511 26.14 6.63 -26.42
N GLY A 512 25.58 7.20 -27.49
CA GLY A 512 25.77 8.58 -27.90
C GLY A 512 27.26 8.86 -28.19
N SER A 513 27.79 9.90 -27.62
CA SER A 513 29.20 10.28 -27.73
C SER A 513 30.12 9.67 -26.66
N SER A 514 29.60 8.78 -25.80
CA SER A 514 30.37 8.19 -24.71
C SER A 514 31.44 7.23 -25.23
N GLU A 515 32.69 7.45 -24.83
CA GLU A 515 33.81 6.51 -25.10
C GLU A 515 34.01 5.50 -23.97
N THR A 516 33.09 5.49 -23.00
CA THR A 516 33.15 4.61 -21.82
C THR A 516 32.92 3.14 -22.22
N SER A 517 33.64 2.25 -21.55
CA SER A 517 33.43 0.79 -21.69
C SER A 517 32.44 0.30 -20.59
N TYR A 518 31.53 -0.57 -21.01
CA TYR A 518 30.54 -1.18 -20.13
C TYR A 518 30.65 -2.70 -20.18
N THR A 519 30.49 -3.35 -19.02
CA THR A 519 30.32 -4.81 -18.97
C THR A 519 28.86 -5.13 -19.33
N VAL A 520 28.62 -6.15 -20.12
CA VAL A 520 27.30 -6.67 -20.50
C VAL A 520 26.99 -7.91 -19.67
N CYS A 521 25.92 -7.89 -18.93
CA CYS A 521 25.43 -9.01 -18.11
C CYS A 521 23.97 -9.28 -18.44
N TRP A 522 23.62 -10.55 -18.53
CA TRP A 522 22.26 -11.02 -18.78
C TRP A 522 21.61 -11.54 -17.50
N TYR A 523 20.34 -11.30 -17.33
CA TYR A 523 19.55 -11.76 -16.19
C TYR A 523 18.26 -12.41 -16.68
N ASP A 524 17.94 -13.59 -16.15
CA ASP A 524 16.72 -14.35 -16.49
C ASP A 524 15.53 -13.81 -15.69
N PRO A 525 14.56 -13.13 -16.32
CA PRO A 525 13.42 -12.53 -15.61
C PRO A 525 12.48 -13.54 -14.97
N LYS A 526 12.49 -14.79 -15.45
CA LYS A 526 11.62 -15.86 -14.97
C LYS A 526 12.24 -16.65 -13.83
N LYS A 527 13.55 -16.85 -13.85
CA LYS A 527 14.26 -17.71 -12.89
C LYS A 527 15.03 -16.93 -11.85
N GLY A 528 15.40 -15.68 -12.16
CA GLY A 528 16.31 -14.93 -11.31
C GLY A 528 17.72 -15.52 -11.29
N ALA A 529 18.34 -15.53 -10.12
CA ALA A 529 19.68 -16.05 -9.86
C ALA A 529 20.82 -15.10 -10.27
N GLU A 530 21.96 -15.67 -10.69
CA GLU A 530 23.17 -14.91 -10.99
C GLU A 530 23.13 -14.27 -12.39
N TYR A 531 23.91 -13.21 -12.53
CA TYR A 531 24.13 -12.62 -13.85
C TYR A 531 24.91 -13.58 -14.75
N LEU A 532 24.44 -13.75 -15.97
CA LEU A 532 24.99 -14.62 -16.98
C LEU A 532 25.78 -13.83 -18.03
N THR A 533 26.64 -14.51 -18.78
CA THR A 533 27.37 -13.92 -19.89
C THR A 533 26.80 -14.41 -21.20
N GLY A 534 26.38 -13.51 -22.07
CA GLY A 534 25.96 -13.79 -23.43
C GLY A 534 27.11 -13.80 -24.42
N SER A 535 26.79 -13.64 -25.70
CA SER A 535 27.80 -13.66 -26.79
C SER A 535 28.72 -12.42 -26.77
N VAL A 536 28.27 -11.29 -26.21
CA VAL A 536 29.03 -10.05 -26.00
C VAL A 536 29.27 -9.85 -24.52
N LYS A 537 30.54 -9.64 -24.11
CA LYS A 537 30.94 -9.46 -22.69
C LYS A 537 31.09 -7.97 -22.30
N SER A 538 31.38 -7.15 -23.29
CA SER A 538 31.54 -5.71 -23.08
C SER A 538 31.28 -4.95 -24.36
N ILE A 539 30.80 -3.73 -24.22
CA ILE A 539 30.63 -2.76 -25.30
C ILE A 539 31.40 -1.48 -24.95
N ALA A 540 31.83 -0.76 -25.98
CA ALA A 540 32.48 0.54 -25.83
C ALA A 540 32.02 1.45 -26.96
N GLY A 541 31.70 2.71 -26.63
CA GLY A 541 31.18 3.70 -27.57
C GLY A 541 32.22 4.27 -28.51
N PRO A 542 31.88 5.30 -29.30
CA PRO A 542 30.57 5.97 -29.38
C PRO A 542 29.53 5.25 -30.29
N GLY A 543 28.27 5.71 -30.23
CA GLY A 543 27.20 5.27 -31.12
C GLY A 543 26.58 3.93 -30.74
N LYS A 544 25.91 3.32 -31.71
CA LYS A 544 25.12 2.09 -31.49
C LYS A 544 26.05 0.87 -31.36
N GLN A 545 25.93 0.15 -30.27
CA GLN A 545 26.70 -1.04 -29.94
C GLN A 545 25.79 -2.25 -29.82
N SER A 546 26.11 -3.36 -30.52
CA SER A 546 25.34 -4.60 -30.38
C SER A 546 25.50 -5.19 -28.98
N LEU A 547 24.41 -5.63 -28.41
CA LEU A 547 24.36 -6.28 -27.10
C LEU A 547 24.60 -7.78 -27.17
N GLY A 548 24.61 -8.34 -28.37
CA GLY A 548 24.83 -9.76 -28.65
C GLY A 548 23.57 -10.60 -28.45
N GLN A 549 23.77 -11.87 -28.14
CA GLN A 549 22.71 -12.86 -27.93
C GLN A 549 22.73 -13.32 -26.48
N PRO A 550 21.56 -13.67 -25.90
CA PRO A 550 21.49 -14.24 -24.56
C PRO A 550 22.23 -15.57 -24.45
N PRO A 551 22.58 -16.01 -23.24
CA PRO A 551 23.40 -17.22 -23.04
C PRO A 551 22.69 -18.50 -23.46
N HIS A 552 21.38 -18.54 -23.43
CA HIS A 552 20.51 -19.66 -23.85
C HIS A 552 19.09 -19.14 -24.14
N SER A 553 18.20 -20.03 -24.62
CA SER A 553 16.76 -19.71 -24.84
C SER A 553 16.54 -18.36 -25.55
N PRO A 554 17.03 -18.16 -26.76
CA PRO A 554 17.06 -16.83 -27.39
C PRO A 554 15.67 -16.25 -27.72
N ASN A 555 14.62 -17.04 -27.60
CA ASN A 555 13.23 -16.63 -27.89
C ASN A 555 12.38 -16.39 -26.63
N GLN A 556 12.99 -16.42 -25.45
CA GLN A 556 12.33 -16.01 -24.21
C GLN A 556 12.72 -14.57 -23.87
N ASP A 557 11.99 -13.93 -22.94
CA ASP A 557 12.35 -12.62 -22.44
C ASP A 557 13.67 -12.64 -21.65
N TRP A 558 14.45 -11.56 -21.80
CA TRP A 558 15.73 -11.37 -21.13
C TRP A 558 15.95 -9.93 -20.70
N THR A 559 16.63 -9.76 -19.57
CA THR A 559 17.09 -8.45 -19.12
C THR A 559 18.62 -8.37 -19.21
N GLU A 560 19.12 -7.30 -19.79
CA GLU A 560 20.52 -6.96 -19.82
C GLU A 560 20.85 -5.78 -18.92
N LYS A 561 21.91 -5.90 -18.15
CA LYS A 561 22.45 -4.82 -17.31
C LYS A 561 23.85 -4.45 -17.76
N LYS A 562 24.08 -3.17 -18.00
CA LYS A 562 25.39 -2.60 -18.33
C LYS A 562 25.82 -1.67 -17.23
N LYS A 563 26.99 -1.93 -16.67
CA LYS A 563 27.60 -1.10 -15.65
C LYS A 563 28.96 -0.64 -16.13
N LYS A 564 29.24 0.65 -15.92
CA LYS A 564 30.57 1.24 -16.19
C LYS A 564 31.65 0.42 -15.49
N ARG A 565 32.73 0.14 -16.22
CA ARG A 565 33.93 -0.51 -15.69
C ARG A 565 34.74 0.40 -14.78
#